data_f2a6f6017b815ee085e46aa4b70fef9a
#
_entry.id   f2a6f6017b815ee085e46aa4b70fef9a
#
_cell.length_a   1.000
_cell.length_b   1.000
_cell.length_c   1.000
_cell.angle_alpha   90.00
_cell.angle_beta   90.00
_cell.angle_gamma   90.00
#
_symmetry.space_group_name_H-M   'P 1'
#
loop_
_entity.id
_entity.type
_entity.pdbx_description
1 polymer ?
#
loop_
_entity_poly.entity_id
_entity_poly.type
_entity_poly.pdbx_seq_one_letter_code
_entity_poly.pdbx_strand_id
1 'polypeptide(L)'
;MKSLKELFRIGYGPSSSHTMGPRTAAEQYLAKHTDALRFRVTLYGSLAATGRGHLTDHAILSVLGEERCDIVWRLEIVLPYHPNGMKFEVLDASGAPREPWIVYSVGGGALAEEGVSALQTPDIYPLDHLNDIIAWCDERGLSYWQYVEQCEESDIWDYLSEVWKAMREAVERGLETEGVLPGGLNLRRKAPHYFIKAKGYSSNLQTRGLVFSYALAVTEENASGGRIATAPTCGSCGVVPAVLYHIQQSRQFSEKRILHALATAGLVGNIAKSLASISGAEAGCQAEVGVACAMAAAGANYIFGGSLQTTEYAAEMGLEHHFGMTCDPICGLVQIPCIERNAHAAARALDANIYATYAEGQHRISYDKAVQVMKKTGHDLPSLYRETSEGGLAVEYHR
;
A
#
# COMPACT_ATOMS: atom_id res chain seq x y z
N MET A 1 -3.71 -3.29 18.42
CA MET A 1 -3.19 -2.99 17.04
C MET A 1 -1.81 -2.34 17.13
N LYS A 2 -1.00 -2.47 16.07
CA LYS A 2 0.34 -1.87 15.95
C LYS A 2 0.28 -0.39 15.57
N SER A 3 1.41 0.33 15.67
CA SER A 3 1.53 1.73 15.26
C SER A 3 1.17 1.94 13.78
N LEU A 4 0.65 3.13 13.45
CA LEU A 4 0.43 3.56 12.07
C LEU A 4 1.74 3.62 11.25
N LYS A 5 2.89 3.69 11.91
CA LYS A 5 4.21 3.56 11.27
C LYS A 5 4.41 2.19 10.59
N GLU A 6 3.66 1.18 11.04
CA GLU A 6 3.64 -0.16 10.43
C GLU A 6 2.65 -0.29 9.26
N LEU A 7 1.74 0.66 9.11
CA LEU A 7 0.78 0.72 8.00
C LEU A 7 1.29 1.62 6.87
N PHE A 8 1.64 2.86 7.22
CA PHE A 8 2.22 3.80 6.29
C PHE A 8 3.73 3.63 6.27
N ARG A 9 4.27 3.10 5.19
CA ARG A 9 5.72 2.94 5.01
C ARG A 9 6.17 3.72 3.79
N ILE A 10 7.19 4.55 3.97
CA ILE A 10 7.82 5.28 2.87
C ILE A 10 8.90 4.37 2.27
N GLY A 11 8.83 4.15 0.95
CA GLY A 11 9.79 3.30 0.27
C GLY A 11 9.62 3.33 -1.25
N TYR A 12 10.16 2.34 -1.91
CA TYR A 12 10.18 2.24 -3.36
C TYR A 12 9.29 1.10 -3.83
N GLY A 13 8.43 1.38 -4.83
CA GLY A 13 7.58 0.37 -5.43
C GLY A 13 8.34 -0.63 -6.33
N PRO A 14 7.59 -1.53 -6.99
CA PRO A 14 6.12 -1.59 -7.03
C PRO A 14 5.46 -2.44 -5.95
N SER A 15 6.20 -3.25 -5.18
CA SER A 15 5.64 -4.21 -4.22
C SER A 15 6.23 -4.07 -2.83
N SER A 16 5.38 -4.13 -1.79
CA SER A 16 5.86 -4.11 -0.41
C SER A 16 6.70 -5.34 -0.06
N SER A 17 6.27 -6.53 -0.51
CA SER A 17 6.96 -7.80 -0.21
C SER A 17 8.10 -8.11 -1.16
N HIS A 18 7.97 -7.75 -2.45
CA HIS A 18 8.95 -8.13 -3.48
C HIS A 18 9.94 -7.01 -3.83
N THR A 19 9.71 -5.78 -3.37
CA THR A 19 10.60 -4.64 -3.63
C THR A 19 11.09 -4.01 -2.33
N MET A 20 10.18 -3.51 -1.48
CA MET A 20 10.56 -2.84 -0.23
C MET A 20 11.29 -3.77 0.73
N GLY A 21 10.77 -4.98 0.98
CA GLY A 21 11.40 -5.97 1.86
C GLY A 21 12.82 -6.33 1.40
N PRO A 22 13.04 -6.77 0.15
CA PRO A 22 14.38 -7.04 -0.37
C PRO A 22 15.33 -5.84 -0.33
N ARG A 23 14.85 -4.63 -0.60
CA ARG A 23 15.65 -3.42 -0.47
C ARG A 23 16.08 -3.18 0.98
N THR A 24 15.15 -3.26 1.92
CA THR A 24 15.44 -3.11 3.35
C THR A 24 16.44 -4.16 3.83
N ALA A 25 16.32 -5.40 3.35
CA ALA A 25 17.30 -6.47 3.66
C ALA A 25 18.68 -6.13 3.11
N ALA A 26 18.77 -5.65 1.88
CA ALA A 26 20.02 -5.22 1.28
C ALA A 26 20.67 -4.06 2.06
N GLU A 27 19.88 -3.07 2.48
CA GLU A 27 20.33 -1.93 3.29
C GLU A 27 20.88 -2.40 4.66
N GLN A 28 20.17 -3.31 5.33
CA GLN A 28 20.63 -3.89 6.62
C GLN A 28 21.90 -4.73 6.46
N TYR A 29 21.99 -5.51 5.37
CA TYR A 29 23.18 -6.32 5.13
C TYR A 29 24.39 -5.46 4.78
N LEU A 30 24.25 -4.46 3.94
CA LEU A 30 25.31 -3.50 3.60
C LEU A 30 25.82 -2.76 4.84
N ALA A 31 24.92 -2.33 5.73
CA ALA A 31 25.29 -1.63 6.96
C ALA A 31 26.14 -2.49 7.90
N LYS A 32 25.99 -3.82 7.86
CA LYS A 32 26.83 -4.76 8.63
C LYS A 32 28.17 -5.10 7.93
N HIS A 33 28.23 -4.90 6.63
CA HIS A 33 29.37 -5.33 5.79
C HIS A 33 29.88 -4.19 4.89
N THR A 34 30.17 -3.05 5.48
CA THR A 34 30.55 -1.80 4.76
C THR A 34 31.83 -1.96 3.94
N ASP A 35 32.77 -2.83 4.37
CA ASP A 35 34.06 -3.06 3.74
C ASP A 35 34.02 -4.15 2.67
N ALA A 36 32.88 -4.82 2.47
CA ALA A 36 32.73 -5.86 1.48
C ALA A 36 32.82 -5.31 0.05
N LEU A 37 33.61 -5.96 -0.80
CA LEU A 37 33.82 -5.56 -2.19
C LEU A 37 32.79 -6.18 -3.12
N ARG A 38 32.34 -7.40 -2.84
CA ARG A 38 31.39 -8.15 -3.67
C ARG A 38 30.37 -8.90 -2.83
N PHE A 39 29.17 -9.00 -3.40
CA PHE A 39 28.02 -9.66 -2.78
C PHE A 39 27.43 -10.73 -3.72
N ARG A 40 26.73 -11.70 -3.13
CA ARG A 40 25.80 -12.58 -3.82
C ARG A 40 24.49 -12.58 -3.08
N VAL A 41 23.39 -12.41 -3.83
CA VAL A 41 22.04 -12.53 -3.28
C VAL A 41 21.32 -13.63 -4.01
N THR A 42 20.88 -14.65 -3.28
CA THR A 42 20.07 -15.74 -3.84
C THR A 42 18.61 -15.51 -3.47
N LEU A 43 17.75 -15.44 -4.46
CA LEU A 43 16.30 -15.30 -4.32
C LEU A 43 15.63 -16.67 -4.49
N TYR A 44 14.67 -16.97 -3.62
CA TYR A 44 13.99 -18.26 -3.56
C TYR A 44 12.48 -18.12 -3.81
N GLY A 45 11.84 -19.21 -4.25
CA GLY A 45 10.38 -19.35 -4.35
C GLY A 45 9.70 -18.18 -5.07
N SER A 46 8.76 -17.52 -4.41
CA SER A 46 7.98 -16.44 -5.00
C SER A 46 8.82 -15.22 -5.40
N LEU A 47 9.85 -14.85 -4.60
CA LEU A 47 10.76 -13.76 -4.97
C LEU A 47 11.54 -14.07 -6.26
N ALA A 48 11.88 -15.32 -6.49
CA ALA A 48 12.54 -15.72 -7.73
C ALA A 48 11.56 -15.81 -8.91
N ALA A 49 10.34 -16.29 -8.67
CA ALA A 49 9.35 -16.51 -9.72
C ALA A 49 8.81 -15.20 -10.32
N THR A 50 8.54 -14.20 -9.46
CA THR A 50 7.89 -12.94 -9.87
C THR A 50 8.78 -11.71 -9.71
N GLY A 51 9.97 -11.87 -9.15
CA GLY A 51 10.83 -10.76 -8.73
C GLY A 51 11.27 -9.83 -9.84
N ARG A 52 11.48 -10.32 -11.06
CA ARG A 52 11.80 -9.46 -12.22
C ARG A 52 10.66 -8.50 -12.55
N GLY A 53 9.43 -8.98 -12.49
CA GLY A 53 8.24 -8.14 -12.69
C GLY A 53 8.02 -7.11 -11.58
N HIS A 54 8.49 -7.44 -10.38
CA HIS A 54 8.41 -6.56 -9.21
C HIS A 54 9.69 -5.76 -8.95
N LEU A 55 10.64 -5.72 -9.88
CA LEU A 55 11.90 -4.99 -9.76
C LEU A 55 12.72 -5.37 -8.51
N THR A 56 12.65 -6.64 -8.06
CA THR A 56 13.34 -7.13 -6.86
C THR A 56 14.86 -7.03 -7.02
N ASP A 57 15.38 -7.42 -8.18
CA ASP A 57 16.78 -7.27 -8.54
C ASP A 57 17.21 -5.79 -8.54
N HIS A 58 16.45 -4.94 -9.20
CA HIS A 58 16.69 -3.49 -9.20
C HIS A 58 16.74 -2.91 -7.78
N ALA A 59 15.83 -3.32 -6.90
CA ALA A 59 15.78 -2.87 -5.52
C ALA A 59 17.04 -3.24 -4.74
N ILE A 60 17.53 -4.47 -4.90
CA ILE A 60 18.74 -4.98 -4.26
C ILE A 60 19.99 -4.33 -4.86
N LEU A 61 20.09 -4.30 -6.20
CA LEU A 61 21.25 -3.77 -6.92
C LEU A 61 21.42 -2.26 -6.72
N SER A 62 20.32 -1.51 -6.57
CA SER A 62 20.39 -0.07 -6.25
C SER A 62 21.05 0.24 -4.89
N VAL A 63 21.07 -0.74 -3.97
CA VAL A 63 21.71 -0.63 -2.65
C VAL A 63 23.13 -1.19 -2.68
N LEU A 64 23.29 -2.41 -3.19
CA LEU A 64 24.57 -3.12 -3.14
C LEU A 64 25.53 -2.74 -4.29
N GLY A 65 25.00 -2.14 -5.37
CA GLY A 65 25.73 -1.80 -6.58
C GLY A 65 25.68 -2.90 -7.65
N GLU A 66 25.35 -2.55 -8.89
CA GLU A 66 25.18 -3.50 -10.01
C GLU A 66 26.46 -4.29 -10.30
N GLU A 67 27.63 -3.63 -10.27
CA GLU A 67 28.92 -4.28 -10.53
C GLU A 67 29.45 -5.09 -9.36
N ARG A 68 28.87 -4.95 -8.18
CA ARG A 68 29.32 -5.56 -6.93
C ARG A 68 28.44 -6.71 -6.47
N CYS A 69 27.27 -6.94 -7.08
CA CYS A 69 26.29 -7.89 -6.59
C CYS A 69 25.81 -8.85 -7.69
N ASP A 70 26.00 -10.15 -7.45
CA ASP A 70 25.48 -11.22 -8.29
C ASP A 70 24.11 -11.66 -7.77
N ILE A 71 23.04 -11.57 -8.60
CA ILE A 71 21.71 -12.10 -8.25
C ILE A 71 21.56 -13.52 -8.80
N VAL A 72 21.25 -14.47 -7.92
CA VAL A 72 20.99 -15.88 -8.24
C VAL A 72 19.50 -16.19 -8.04
N TRP A 73 18.84 -16.70 -9.06
CA TRP A 73 17.43 -17.04 -9.06
C TRP A 73 17.22 -18.54 -8.86
N ARG A 74 16.48 -18.93 -7.81
CA ARG A 74 16.17 -20.33 -7.45
C ARG A 74 14.66 -20.51 -7.33
N LEU A 75 13.96 -20.54 -8.47
CA LEU A 75 12.51 -20.70 -8.55
C LEU A 75 12.04 -22.04 -7.98
N GLU A 76 12.85 -23.07 -8.18
CA GLU A 76 12.57 -24.47 -7.80
C GLU A 76 12.70 -24.72 -6.30
N ILE A 77 13.28 -23.78 -5.54
CA ILE A 77 13.52 -23.94 -4.11
C ILE A 77 12.59 -23.01 -3.34
N VAL A 78 11.69 -23.58 -2.56
CA VAL A 78 10.87 -22.86 -1.58
C VAL A 78 11.40 -23.17 -0.19
N LEU A 79 11.85 -22.14 0.53
CA LEU A 79 12.35 -22.32 1.90
C LEU A 79 11.19 -22.61 2.87
N PRO A 80 11.38 -23.48 3.88
CA PRO A 80 10.27 -23.97 4.71
C PRO A 80 9.54 -22.89 5.52
N TYR A 81 10.28 -21.85 5.95
CA TYR A 81 9.73 -20.81 6.82
C TYR A 81 8.74 -19.89 6.10
N HIS A 82 9.10 -19.42 4.87
CA HIS A 82 8.25 -18.52 4.10
C HIS A 82 8.65 -18.54 2.60
N PRO A 83 7.69 -18.44 1.65
CA PRO A 83 7.98 -18.49 0.22
C PRO A 83 8.82 -17.32 -0.32
N ASN A 84 8.88 -16.17 0.40
CA ASN A 84 9.67 -15.01 0.00
C ASN A 84 11.03 -15.01 0.69
N GLY A 85 11.80 -16.09 0.53
CA GLY A 85 13.13 -16.22 1.10
C GLY A 85 14.22 -15.59 0.25
N MET A 86 15.25 -15.05 0.89
CA MET A 86 16.47 -14.55 0.25
C MET A 86 17.68 -14.84 1.14
N LYS A 87 18.82 -15.08 0.48
CA LYS A 87 20.10 -15.31 1.16
C LYS A 87 21.12 -14.30 0.65
N PHE A 88 21.69 -13.54 1.56
CA PHE A 88 22.78 -12.60 1.33
C PHE A 88 24.11 -13.22 1.71
N GLU A 89 25.14 -13.00 0.93
CA GLU A 89 26.51 -13.51 1.14
C GLU A 89 27.52 -12.46 0.68
N VAL A 90 28.59 -12.26 1.46
CA VAL A 90 29.79 -11.54 1.02
C VAL A 90 30.67 -12.53 0.24
N LEU A 91 31.29 -12.11 -0.85
CA LEU A 91 32.26 -12.89 -1.59
C LEU A 91 33.67 -12.41 -1.26
N ASP A 92 34.54 -13.36 -0.87
CA ASP A 92 35.96 -13.06 -0.67
C ASP A 92 36.73 -12.89 -2.00
N ALA A 93 38.02 -12.60 -1.90
CA ALA A 93 38.88 -12.39 -3.10
C ALA A 93 38.94 -13.60 -4.04
N SER A 94 38.66 -14.80 -3.56
CA SER A 94 38.58 -16.03 -4.38
C SER A 94 37.18 -16.26 -4.98
N GLY A 95 36.19 -15.43 -4.60
CA GLY A 95 34.78 -15.60 -4.96
C GLY A 95 34.02 -16.59 -4.07
N ALA A 96 34.63 -17.06 -2.98
CA ALA A 96 33.97 -17.96 -2.04
C ALA A 96 32.99 -17.19 -1.14
N PRO A 97 31.75 -17.73 -0.93
CA PRO A 97 30.75 -17.08 -0.10
C PRO A 97 31.09 -17.16 1.38
N ARG A 98 30.87 -16.06 2.10
CA ARG A 98 31.06 -15.92 3.53
C ARG A 98 29.89 -15.20 4.16
N GLU A 99 29.72 -15.34 5.48
CA GLU A 99 28.75 -14.64 6.31
C GLU A 99 27.32 -14.70 5.74
N PRO A 100 26.77 -15.91 5.53
CA PRO A 100 25.44 -16.06 4.96
C PRO A 100 24.37 -15.55 5.93
N TRP A 101 23.45 -14.77 5.40
CA TRP A 101 22.26 -14.30 6.12
C TRP A 101 21.01 -14.68 5.33
N ILE A 102 20.17 -15.53 5.96
CA ILE A 102 18.87 -15.94 5.39
C ILE A 102 17.79 -15.11 6.04
N VAL A 103 17.00 -14.42 5.23
CA VAL A 103 15.95 -13.53 5.68
C VAL A 103 14.74 -13.64 4.75
N TYR A 104 13.56 -13.38 5.30
CA TYR A 104 12.28 -13.53 4.60
C TYR A 104 11.52 -12.21 4.58
N SER A 105 10.93 -11.87 3.43
CA SER A 105 10.00 -10.75 3.32
C SER A 105 8.59 -11.23 3.62
N VAL A 106 8.08 -10.89 4.80
CA VAL A 106 6.81 -11.42 5.34
C VAL A 106 5.59 -10.52 5.10
N GLY A 107 5.69 -9.59 4.15
CA GLY A 107 4.63 -8.66 3.77
C GLY A 107 4.78 -7.26 4.38
N GLY A 108 4.16 -6.27 3.73
CA GLY A 108 4.23 -4.87 4.16
C GLY A 108 5.64 -4.28 4.24
N GLY A 109 6.65 -4.90 3.62
CA GLY A 109 8.06 -4.52 3.75
C GLY A 109 8.73 -5.00 5.04
N ALA A 110 8.07 -5.83 5.85
CA ALA A 110 8.64 -6.42 7.06
C ALA A 110 9.55 -7.61 6.73
N LEU A 111 10.57 -7.79 7.58
CA LEU A 111 11.52 -8.88 7.48
C LEU A 111 11.38 -9.82 8.68
N ALA A 112 11.64 -11.11 8.46
CA ALA A 112 11.73 -12.12 9.50
C ALA A 112 12.91 -13.04 9.25
N GLU A 113 13.48 -13.62 10.33
CA GLU A 113 14.52 -14.62 10.30
C GLU A 113 14.05 -15.88 11.02
N GLU A 114 14.39 -17.05 10.48
CA GLU A 114 14.03 -18.33 11.11
C GLU A 114 14.76 -18.48 12.45
N GLY A 115 14.00 -18.82 13.50
CA GLY A 115 14.55 -19.00 14.87
C GLY A 115 14.87 -17.71 15.61
N VAL A 116 14.79 -16.56 14.95
CA VAL A 116 14.83 -15.26 15.62
C VAL A 116 13.38 -14.86 15.88
N SER A 117 13.01 -14.80 17.17
CA SER A 117 11.72 -14.19 17.54
C SER A 117 11.75 -12.78 16.96
N ALA A 118 10.97 -12.53 15.91
CA ALA A 118 10.83 -11.18 15.42
C ALA A 118 10.57 -10.30 16.64
N LEU A 119 11.31 -9.21 16.80
CA LEU A 119 10.95 -8.15 17.74
C LEU A 119 9.55 -7.74 17.33
N GLN A 120 8.57 -8.40 17.95
CA GLN A 120 7.17 -8.10 17.66
C GLN A 120 6.98 -6.65 18.09
N THR A 121 6.81 -5.78 17.12
CA THR A 121 6.39 -4.41 17.40
C THR A 121 5.19 -4.51 18.32
N PRO A 122 5.22 -3.91 19.51
CA PRO A 122 4.14 -4.07 20.48
C PRO A 122 2.81 -3.54 19.90
N ASP A 123 1.73 -4.14 20.34
CA ASP A 123 0.42 -3.56 20.13
C ASP A 123 0.27 -2.35 21.05
N ILE A 124 0.06 -1.19 20.46
CA ILE A 124 -0.05 0.09 21.20
C ILE A 124 -1.49 0.59 21.29
N TYR A 125 -2.38 0.12 20.41
CA TYR A 125 -3.80 0.45 20.46
C TYR A 125 -4.55 -0.59 21.28
N PRO A 126 -5.20 -0.20 22.40
CA PRO A 126 -5.94 -1.12 23.27
C PRO A 126 -7.25 -1.62 22.63
N LEU A 127 -7.85 -0.85 21.73
CA LEU A 127 -9.07 -1.19 21.00
C LEU A 127 -8.74 -1.50 19.54
N ASP A 128 -9.40 -2.48 18.96
CA ASP A 128 -9.20 -2.93 17.58
C ASP A 128 -10.49 -2.99 16.74
N HIS A 129 -11.63 -2.64 17.33
CA HIS A 129 -12.91 -2.50 16.64
C HIS A 129 -13.34 -1.04 16.58
N LEU A 130 -13.80 -0.59 15.41
CA LEU A 130 -14.17 0.81 15.21
C LEU A 130 -15.37 1.20 16.06
N ASN A 131 -16.33 0.29 16.30
CA ASN A 131 -17.47 0.52 17.18
C ASN A 131 -17.05 0.83 18.62
N ASP A 132 -16.04 0.13 19.15
CA ASP A 132 -15.53 0.36 20.51
C ASP A 132 -14.79 1.71 20.58
N ILE A 133 -14.07 2.05 19.51
CA ILE A 133 -13.38 3.35 19.38
C ILE A 133 -14.38 4.50 19.29
N ILE A 134 -15.51 4.32 18.58
CA ILE A 134 -16.62 5.30 18.54
C ILE A 134 -17.14 5.55 19.96
N ALA A 135 -17.49 4.47 20.69
CA ALA A 135 -18.00 4.59 22.04
C ALA A 135 -16.99 5.31 22.96
N TRP A 136 -15.73 4.95 22.85
CA TRP A 136 -14.65 5.58 23.62
C TRP A 136 -14.48 7.07 23.28
N CYS A 137 -14.60 7.44 22.01
CA CYS A 137 -14.50 8.82 21.54
C CYS A 137 -15.72 9.65 21.97
N ASP A 138 -16.94 9.09 21.81
CA ASP A 138 -18.19 9.76 22.19
C ASP A 138 -18.23 10.09 23.68
N GLU A 139 -17.84 9.16 24.56
CA GLU A 139 -17.76 9.41 26.02
C GLU A 139 -16.83 10.58 26.38
N ARG A 140 -15.82 10.87 25.56
CA ARG A 140 -14.78 11.88 25.84
C ARG A 140 -14.90 13.14 25.00
N GLY A 141 -15.84 13.17 24.05
CA GLY A 141 -15.98 14.27 23.09
C GLY A 141 -14.78 14.40 22.17
N LEU A 142 -14.14 13.28 21.80
CA LEU A 142 -12.92 13.24 21.00
C LEU A 142 -13.19 12.74 19.59
N SER A 143 -12.27 13.04 18.67
CA SER A 143 -12.24 12.57 17.29
C SER A 143 -11.33 11.35 17.15
N TYR A 144 -11.43 10.61 16.03
CA TYR A 144 -10.54 9.47 15.71
C TYR A 144 -9.06 9.81 15.74
N TRP A 145 -8.64 10.95 15.17
CA TRP A 145 -7.24 11.36 15.20
C TRP A 145 -6.73 11.65 16.62
N GLN A 146 -7.60 12.08 17.54
CA GLN A 146 -7.23 12.27 18.96
C GLN A 146 -7.07 10.94 19.68
N TYR A 147 -7.86 9.93 19.32
CA TYR A 147 -7.62 8.55 19.77
C TYR A 147 -6.25 8.03 19.27
N VAL A 148 -5.91 8.27 18.01
CA VAL A 148 -4.58 7.96 17.47
C VAL A 148 -3.49 8.67 18.26
N GLU A 149 -3.62 9.98 18.48
CA GLU A 149 -2.66 10.78 19.25
C GLU A 149 -2.41 10.25 20.66
N GLN A 150 -3.43 9.71 21.31
CA GLN A 150 -3.29 9.15 22.66
C GLN A 150 -2.63 7.76 22.69
N CYS A 151 -2.69 7.03 21.60
CA CYS A 151 -2.11 5.69 21.53
C CYS A 151 -0.67 5.68 20.97
N GLU A 152 -0.35 6.62 20.10
CA GLU A 152 0.94 6.69 19.41
C GLU A 152 2.01 7.43 20.24
N GLU A 153 3.27 7.25 19.87
CA GLU A 153 4.38 8.01 20.41
C GLU A 153 4.36 9.48 19.94
N SER A 154 5.05 10.35 20.67
CA SER A 154 5.04 11.80 20.44
C SER A 154 5.51 12.24 19.06
N ASP A 155 6.27 11.43 18.35
CA ASP A 155 6.82 11.70 17.01
C ASP A 155 5.88 11.30 15.86
N ILE A 156 4.66 10.82 16.17
CA ILE A 156 3.71 10.38 15.14
C ILE A 156 3.36 11.48 14.14
N TRP A 157 3.24 12.72 14.60
CA TRP A 157 2.91 13.85 13.72
C TRP A 157 4.03 14.20 12.77
N ASP A 158 5.28 14.12 13.22
CA ASP A 158 6.46 14.30 12.36
C ASP A 158 6.51 13.18 11.31
N TYR A 159 6.26 11.93 11.73
CA TYR A 159 6.19 10.80 10.82
C TYR A 159 5.08 10.95 9.79
N LEU A 160 3.85 11.29 10.21
CA LEU A 160 2.73 11.50 9.28
C LEU A 160 2.96 12.69 8.34
N SER A 161 3.70 13.71 8.78
CA SER A 161 4.13 14.81 7.92
C SER A 161 5.10 14.33 6.82
N GLU A 162 6.07 13.46 7.15
CA GLU A 162 6.94 12.84 6.14
C GLU A 162 6.18 11.90 5.20
N VAL A 163 5.20 11.14 5.72
CA VAL A 163 4.31 10.31 4.90
C VAL A 163 3.53 11.16 3.91
N TRP A 164 2.90 12.25 4.40
CA TRP A 164 2.15 13.16 3.56
C TRP A 164 3.03 13.84 2.50
N LYS A 165 4.23 14.25 2.88
CA LYS A 165 5.22 14.80 1.96
C LYS A 165 5.57 13.80 0.85
N ALA A 166 5.86 12.55 1.19
CA ALA A 166 6.15 11.51 0.21
C ALA A 166 4.96 11.24 -0.73
N MET A 167 3.72 11.23 -0.21
CA MET A 167 2.49 11.09 -0.99
C MET A 167 2.32 12.24 -1.99
N ARG A 168 2.49 13.48 -1.52
CA ARG A 168 2.37 14.68 -2.36
C ARG A 168 3.44 14.72 -3.45
N GLU A 169 4.70 14.49 -3.08
CA GLU A 169 5.80 14.43 -4.05
C GLU A 169 5.59 13.35 -5.12
N ALA A 170 5.01 12.21 -4.77
CA ALA A 170 4.69 11.16 -5.73
C ALA A 170 3.60 11.61 -6.73
N VAL A 171 2.57 12.33 -6.27
CA VAL A 171 1.57 12.95 -7.17
C VAL A 171 2.26 13.93 -8.12
N GLU A 172 3.03 14.86 -7.59
CA GLU A 172 3.68 15.93 -8.35
C GLU A 172 4.64 15.37 -9.41
N ARG A 173 5.52 14.44 -9.03
CA ARG A 173 6.42 13.76 -9.98
C ARG A 173 5.68 13.01 -11.06
N GLY A 174 4.67 12.22 -10.69
CA GLY A 174 3.91 11.40 -11.64
C GLY A 174 3.10 12.23 -12.64
N LEU A 175 2.66 13.44 -12.26
CA LEU A 175 1.98 14.36 -13.17
C LEU A 175 2.93 14.98 -14.23
N GLU A 176 4.24 15.02 -13.96
CA GLU A 176 5.24 15.60 -14.85
C GLU A 176 6.02 14.52 -15.63
N THR A 177 5.88 13.24 -15.26
CA THR A 177 6.65 12.17 -15.87
C THR A 177 5.87 11.48 -16.98
N GLU A 178 6.37 11.58 -18.21
CA GLU A 178 5.87 10.89 -19.39
C GLU A 178 6.69 9.62 -19.70
N GLY A 179 6.24 8.85 -20.69
CA GLY A 179 6.97 7.68 -21.19
C GLY A 179 6.22 6.37 -21.03
N VAL A 180 6.98 5.27 -20.95
CA VAL A 180 6.46 3.89 -20.87
C VAL A 180 6.88 3.28 -19.54
N LEU A 181 5.96 2.54 -18.91
CA LEU A 181 6.22 1.81 -17.67
C LEU A 181 7.14 0.60 -17.95
N PRO A 182 8.01 0.23 -16.99
CA PRO A 182 8.88 -0.94 -17.11
C PRO A 182 8.06 -2.24 -17.10
N GLY A 183 8.68 -3.37 -17.49
CA GLY A 183 8.10 -4.72 -17.33
C GLY A 183 7.49 -5.33 -18.59
N GLY A 184 7.65 -4.72 -19.77
CA GLY A 184 7.34 -5.36 -21.06
C GLY A 184 5.89 -5.26 -21.56
N LEU A 185 4.93 -4.74 -20.78
CA LEU A 185 3.56 -4.48 -21.24
C LEU A 185 3.48 -3.24 -22.16
N ASN A 186 4.55 -2.45 -22.25
CA ASN A 186 4.60 -1.21 -23.03
C ASN A 186 3.47 -0.22 -22.67
N LEU A 187 3.02 -0.25 -21.43
CA LEU A 187 1.96 0.61 -20.95
C LEU A 187 2.47 2.05 -20.84
N ARG A 188 1.83 2.97 -21.55
CA ARG A 188 2.17 4.39 -21.48
C ARG A 188 1.65 5.00 -20.19
N ARG A 189 2.42 5.91 -19.60
CA ARG A 189 1.96 6.78 -18.52
C ARG A 189 0.79 7.63 -18.99
N LYS A 190 -0.26 7.70 -18.20
CA LYS A 190 -1.52 8.37 -18.52
C LYS A 190 -1.75 9.62 -17.68
N ALA A 191 -1.11 9.71 -16.50
CA ALA A 191 -1.38 10.76 -15.51
C ALA A 191 -1.23 12.19 -16.08
N PRO A 192 -0.15 12.58 -16.79
CA PRO A 192 -0.01 13.92 -17.34
C PRO A 192 -1.14 14.25 -18.32
N HIS A 193 -1.47 13.29 -19.19
CA HIS A 193 -2.49 13.48 -20.20
C HIS A 193 -3.90 13.61 -19.61
N TYR A 194 -4.23 12.81 -18.58
CA TYR A 194 -5.49 12.92 -17.84
C TYR A 194 -5.60 14.26 -17.13
N PHE A 195 -4.49 14.72 -16.52
CA PHE A 195 -4.44 16.01 -15.85
C PHE A 195 -4.72 17.18 -16.80
N ILE A 196 -4.07 17.22 -17.96
CA ILE A 196 -4.28 18.24 -18.98
C ILE A 196 -5.73 18.23 -19.47
N LYS A 197 -6.27 17.04 -19.78
CA LYS A 197 -7.67 16.90 -20.21
C LYS A 197 -8.65 17.36 -19.12
N ALA A 198 -8.42 16.97 -17.87
CA ALA A 198 -9.27 17.36 -16.75
C ALA A 198 -9.32 18.89 -16.58
N LYS A 199 -8.20 19.59 -16.80
CA LYS A 199 -8.17 21.08 -16.77
C LYS A 199 -9.05 21.73 -17.84
N GLY A 200 -9.34 21.05 -18.93
CA GLY A 200 -10.22 21.52 -20.00
C GLY A 200 -11.72 21.35 -19.72
N TYR A 201 -12.09 20.61 -18.71
CA TYR A 201 -13.47 20.42 -18.28
C TYR A 201 -13.86 21.36 -17.14
N SER A 202 -15.15 21.50 -16.88
CA SER A 202 -15.70 22.25 -15.76
C SER A 202 -16.48 21.34 -14.82
N SER A 203 -16.66 21.77 -13.54
CA SER A 203 -17.51 21.11 -12.55
C SER A 203 -17.15 19.65 -12.25
N ASN A 204 -18.15 18.76 -12.24
CA ASN A 204 -18.01 17.37 -11.82
C ASN A 204 -17.05 16.54 -12.66
N LEU A 205 -16.99 16.77 -13.97
CA LEU A 205 -16.06 16.06 -14.86
C LEU A 205 -14.62 16.44 -14.57
N GLN A 206 -14.36 17.72 -14.27
CA GLN A 206 -13.03 18.19 -13.87
C GLN A 206 -12.57 17.51 -12.56
N THR A 207 -13.43 17.50 -11.53
CA THR A 207 -13.12 16.85 -10.25
C THR A 207 -12.75 15.39 -10.45
N ARG A 208 -13.57 14.62 -11.17
CA ARG A 208 -13.27 13.19 -11.42
C ARG A 208 -11.99 13.00 -12.23
N GLY A 209 -11.78 13.79 -13.27
CA GLY A 209 -10.56 13.74 -14.08
C GLY A 209 -9.30 14.07 -13.30
N LEU A 210 -9.35 15.05 -12.40
CA LEU A 210 -8.23 15.40 -11.51
C LEU A 210 -7.93 14.27 -10.51
N VAL A 211 -8.96 13.72 -9.86
CA VAL A 211 -8.77 12.60 -8.92
C VAL A 211 -8.17 11.37 -9.63
N PHE A 212 -8.68 11.05 -10.84
CA PHE A 212 -8.07 9.98 -11.64
C PHE A 212 -6.61 10.27 -11.95
N SER A 213 -6.28 11.50 -12.39
CA SER A 213 -4.90 11.83 -12.74
C SER A 213 -3.94 11.73 -11.55
N TYR A 214 -4.37 12.13 -10.36
CA TYR A 214 -3.57 12.04 -9.14
C TYR A 214 -3.33 10.59 -8.71
N ALA A 215 -4.36 9.74 -8.78
CA ALA A 215 -4.21 8.31 -8.47
C ALA A 215 -3.31 7.60 -9.50
N LEU A 216 -3.49 7.90 -10.78
CA LEU A 216 -2.61 7.43 -11.85
C LEU A 216 -1.17 7.87 -11.62
N ALA A 217 -0.94 9.14 -11.27
CA ALA A 217 0.40 9.67 -11.01
C ALA A 217 1.16 8.85 -9.97
N VAL A 218 0.56 8.62 -8.82
CA VAL A 218 1.19 7.84 -7.73
C VAL A 218 1.39 6.38 -8.12
N THR A 219 0.41 5.76 -8.78
CA THR A 219 0.50 4.33 -9.14
C THR A 219 1.47 4.08 -10.30
N GLU A 220 1.61 5.01 -11.22
CA GLU A 220 2.63 4.95 -12.27
C GLU A 220 4.04 5.18 -11.70
N GLU A 221 4.19 6.06 -10.71
CA GLU A 221 5.43 6.18 -9.93
C GLU A 221 5.75 4.87 -9.22
N ASN A 222 4.78 4.28 -8.52
CA ASN A 222 4.94 2.99 -7.86
C ASN A 222 5.38 1.90 -8.86
N ALA A 223 4.70 1.78 -9.99
CA ALA A 223 4.99 0.79 -11.03
C ALA A 223 6.39 0.95 -11.66
N SER A 224 6.95 2.14 -11.58
CA SER A 224 8.28 2.49 -12.11
C SER A 224 9.39 2.40 -11.06
N GLY A 225 9.12 1.90 -9.85
CA GLY A 225 10.11 1.85 -8.78
C GLY A 225 10.34 3.20 -8.10
N GLY A 226 9.44 4.15 -8.25
CA GLY A 226 9.50 5.47 -7.60
C GLY A 226 9.24 5.40 -6.09
N ARG A 227 9.63 6.47 -5.40
CA ARG A 227 9.41 6.62 -3.95
C ARG A 227 7.95 6.96 -3.69
N ILE A 228 7.27 6.13 -2.90
CA ILE A 228 5.86 6.26 -2.50
C ILE A 228 5.69 6.02 -1.00
N ALA A 229 4.49 6.28 -0.48
CA ALA A 229 4.07 5.78 0.82
C ALA A 229 2.96 4.74 0.64
N THR A 230 3.04 3.61 1.35
CA THR A 230 1.97 2.59 1.34
C THR A 230 0.69 3.14 1.97
N ALA A 231 -0.49 2.79 1.39
CA ALA A 231 -1.80 3.18 1.93
C ALA A 231 -2.93 2.24 1.45
N PRO A 232 -3.14 1.05 2.05
CA PRO A 232 -2.28 0.40 3.04
C PRO A 232 -1.09 -0.36 2.43
N THR A 233 -1.09 -0.63 1.10
CA THR A 233 -0.03 -1.36 0.38
C THR A 233 0.55 -0.55 -0.77
N CYS A 234 1.61 -1.05 -1.41
CA CYS A 234 2.11 -0.46 -2.66
C CYS A 234 1.06 -0.54 -3.78
N GLY A 235 0.35 -1.67 -3.90
CA GLY A 235 -0.65 -1.89 -4.95
C GLY A 235 -1.84 -0.93 -4.89
N SER A 236 -2.09 -0.32 -3.74
CA SER A 236 -3.19 0.62 -3.51
C SER A 236 -2.74 2.03 -3.10
N CYS A 237 -1.45 2.34 -3.21
CA CYS A 237 -0.83 3.57 -2.72
C CYS A 237 -1.34 4.86 -3.37
N GLY A 238 -2.08 4.77 -4.48
CA GLY A 238 -2.60 5.93 -5.20
C GLY A 238 -3.91 6.48 -4.65
N VAL A 239 -4.70 5.70 -3.91
CA VAL A 239 -6.07 6.08 -3.53
C VAL A 239 -6.10 7.20 -2.50
N VAL A 240 -5.47 7.00 -1.34
CA VAL A 240 -5.46 7.98 -0.25
C VAL A 240 -4.81 9.30 -0.66
N PRO A 241 -3.60 9.30 -1.26
CA PRO A 241 -2.97 10.55 -1.65
C PRO A 241 -3.77 11.31 -2.71
N ALA A 242 -4.38 10.62 -3.69
CA ALA A 242 -5.19 11.29 -4.70
C ALA A 242 -6.38 12.05 -4.13
N VAL A 243 -7.09 11.43 -3.18
CA VAL A 243 -8.26 12.04 -2.52
C VAL A 243 -7.83 13.22 -1.65
N LEU A 244 -6.85 13.03 -0.77
CA LEU A 244 -6.41 14.08 0.15
C LEU A 244 -5.74 15.24 -0.58
N TYR A 245 -4.93 14.96 -1.61
CA TYR A 245 -4.31 15.97 -2.45
C TYR A 245 -5.37 16.79 -3.21
N HIS A 246 -6.36 16.12 -3.81
CA HIS A 246 -7.47 16.81 -4.47
C HIS A 246 -8.23 17.73 -3.52
N ILE A 247 -8.56 17.27 -2.33
CA ILE A 247 -9.28 18.07 -1.33
C ILE A 247 -8.42 19.26 -0.89
N GLN A 248 -7.14 19.05 -0.60
CA GLN A 248 -6.22 20.12 -0.21
C GLN A 248 -6.13 21.20 -1.30
N GLN A 249 -5.92 20.81 -2.56
CA GLN A 249 -5.78 21.76 -3.67
C GLN A 249 -7.09 22.49 -3.99
N SER A 250 -8.22 21.81 -3.92
CA SER A 250 -9.53 22.40 -4.29
C SER A 250 -10.15 23.25 -3.19
N ARG A 251 -9.84 22.99 -1.92
CA ARG A 251 -10.46 23.64 -0.75
C ARG A 251 -9.48 24.37 0.15
N GLN A 252 -8.18 24.32 -0.16
CA GLN A 252 -7.12 25.03 0.57
C GLN A 252 -7.08 24.73 2.08
N PHE A 253 -7.40 23.50 2.47
CA PHE A 253 -7.27 23.07 3.86
C PHE A 253 -5.81 23.09 4.32
N SER A 254 -5.59 23.44 5.60
CA SER A 254 -4.26 23.46 6.19
C SER A 254 -3.65 22.05 6.22
N GLU A 255 -2.34 21.96 6.16
CA GLU A 255 -1.61 20.69 6.26
C GLU A 255 -1.96 19.95 7.56
N LYS A 256 -2.06 20.67 8.69
CA LYS A 256 -2.51 20.07 9.95
C LYS A 256 -3.83 19.30 9.82
N ARG A 257 -4.82 19.85 9.08
CA ARG A 257 -6.10 19.18 8.88
C ARG A 257 -5.97 17.95 8.00
N ILE A 258 -5.06 17.98 7.02
CA ILE A 258 -4.73 16.80 6.20
C ILE A 258 -4.04 15.72 7.05
N LEU A 259 -3.13 16.08 7.96
CA LEU A 259 -2.50 15.10 8.86
C LEU A 259 -3.50 14.43 9.79
N HIS A 260 -4.46 15.17 10.34
CA HIS A 260 -5.56 14.59 11.12
C HIS A 260 -6.42 13.63 10.28
N ALA A 261 -6.69 13.97 9.01
CA ALA A 261 -7.40 13.09 8.08
C ALA A 261 -6.57 11.83 7.76
N LEU A 262 -5.26 11.98 7.60
CA LEU A 262 -4.35 10.86 7.36
C LEU A 262 -4.29 9.92 8.58
N ALA A 263 -4.27 10.46 9.81
CA ALA A 263 -4.38 9.68 11.03
C ALA A 263 -5.71 8.91 11.11
N THR A 264 -6.84 9.59 10.79
CA THR A 264 -8.17 8.96 10.73
C THR A 264 -8.21 7.83 9.68
N ALA A 265 -7.70 8.09 8.47
CA ALA A 265 -7.58 7.09 7.41
C ALA A 265 -6.69 5.92 7.85
N GLY A 266 -5.56 6.22 8.49
CA GLY A 266 -4.64 5.21 9.03
C GLY A 266 -5.29 4.30 10.07
N LEU A 267 -6.09 4.85 10.97
CA LEU A 267 -6.84 4.06 11.96
C LEU A 267 -7.77 3.05 11.29
N VAL A 268 -8.53 3.49 10.28
CA VAL A 268 -9.43 2.62 9.49
C VAL A 268 -8.64 1.49 8.81
N GLY A 269 -7.53 1.80 8.16
CA GLY A 269 -6.66 0.80 7.52
C GLY A 269 -6.03 -0.17 8.53
N ASN A 270 -5.66 0.32 9.71
CA ASN A 270 -5.05 -0.48 10.77
C ASN A 270 -6.02 -1.49 11.38
N ILE A 271 -7.30 -1.12 11.51
CA ILE A 271 -8.38 -2.03 11.93
C ILE A 271 -8.53 -3.17 10.91
N ALA A 272 -8.61 -2.85 9.61
CA ALA A 272 -8.69 -3.87 8.57
C ALA A 272 -7.46 -4.80 8.57
N LYS A 273 -6.26 -4.26 8.76
CA LYS A 273 -5.01 -5.01 8.88
C LYS A 273 -5.01 -5.95 10.09
N SER A 274 -5.56 -5.50 11.22
CA SER A 274 -5.58 -6.26 12.48
C SER A 274 -6.63 -7.38 12.47
N LEU A 275 -7.85 -7.07 12.03
CA LEU A 275 -8.98 -7.99 12.10
C LEU A 275 -9.07 -8.96 10.91
N ALA A 276 -8.50 -8.58 9.77
CA ALA A 276 -8.55 -9.37 8.54
C ALA A 276 -7.16 -9.48 7.91
N SER A 277 -6.96 -8.82 6.78
CA SER A 277 -5.70 -8.70 6.05
C SER A 277 -5.75 -7.50 5.12
N ILE A 278 -4.58 -6.98 4.77
CA ILE A 278 -4.40 -5.97 3.72
C ILE A 278 -3.60 -6.54 2.52
N SER A 279 -3.46 -7.87 2.44
CA SER A 279 -2.67 -8.55 1.42
C SER A 279 -3.56 -9.05 0.27
N GLY A 280 -3.19 -8.71 -0.96
CA GLY A 280 -3.83 -9.24 -2.16
C GLY A 280 -3.68 -10.76 -2.30
N ALA A 281 -2.55 -11.31 -1.85
CA ALA A 281 -2.29 -12.74 -1.84
C ALA A 281 -3.19 -13.52 -0.85
N GLU A 282 -3.61 -12.88 0.25
CA GLU A 282 -4.47 -13.51 1.26
C GLU A 282 -5.96 -13.31 0.95
N ALA A 283 -6.35 -12.12 0.54
CA ALA A 283 -7.77 -11.75 0.47
C ALA A 283 -8.17 -11.04 -0.84
N GLY A 284 -7.34 -11.06 -1.88
CA GLY A 284 -7.62 -10.37 -3.13
C GLY A 284 -7.47 -8.85 -3.04
N CYS A 285 -7.74 -8.16 -4.15
CA CYS A 285 -7.65 -6.69 -4.20
C CYS A 285 -8.68 -5.96 -3.33
N GLN A 286 -9.72 -6.62 -2.84
CA GLN A 286 -10.63 -6.03 -1.85
C GLN A 286 -9.88 -5.62 -0.57
N ALA A 287 -8.85 -6.39 -0.17
CA ALA A 287 -8.01 -6.09 1.00
C ALA A 287 -7.02 -4.94 0.74
N GLU A 288 -6.61 -4.71 -0.48
CA GLU A 288 -5.72 -3.61 -0.83
C GLU A 288 -6.51 -2.36 -1.23
N VAL A 289 -7.15 -2.41 -2.39
CA VAL A 289 -7.85 -1.28 -3.00
C VAL A 289 -9.15 -0.94 -2.25
N GLY A 290 -9.89 -1.97 -1.78
CA GLY A 290 -11.11 -1.76 -0.98
C GLY A 290 -10.80 -1.08 0.35
N VAL A 291 -9.77 -1.54 1.06
CA VAL A 291 -9.31 -0.90 2.30
C VAL A 291 -8.78 0.52 2.03
N ALA A 292 -8.02 0.72 0.96
CA ALA A 292 -7.55 2.06 0.59
C ALA A 292 -8.72 3.03 0.29
N CYS A 293 -9.79 2.53 -0.36
CA CYS A 293 -11.02 3.30 -0.58
C CYS A 293 -11.70 3.68 0.75
N ALA A 294 -11.82 2.73 1.69
CA ALA A 294 -12.35 2.99 3.03
C ALA A 294 -11.54 4.04 3.78
N MET A 295 -10.21 3.92 3.78
CA MET A 295 -9.27 4.88 4.36
C MET A 295 -9.48 6.28 3.79
N ALA A 296 -9.52 6.39 2.47
CA ALA A 296 -9.67 7.67 1.79
C ALA A 296 -11.06 8.29 2.02
N ALA A 297 -12.12 7.48 2.04
CA ALA A 297 -13.48 7.93 2.32
C ALA A 297 -13.62 8.47 3.74
N ALA A 298 -13.06 7.76 4.74
CA ALA A 298 -13.03 8.22 6.14
C ALA A 298 -12.25 9.53 6.30
N GLY A 299 -11.04 9.60 5.70
CA GLY A 299 -10.24 10.82 5.72
C GLY A 299 -10.94 12.01 5.08
N ALA A 300 -11.61 11.80 3.93
CA ALA A 300 -12.39 12.83 3.27
C ALA A 300 -13.58 13.27 4.12
N ASN A 301 -14.33 12.34 4.71
CA ASN A 301 -15.49 12.66 5.54
C ASN A 301 -15.09 13.47 6.77
N TYR A 302 -13.99 13.09 7.45
CA TYR A 302 -13.42 13.86 8.54
C TYR A 302 -13.08 15.30 8.13
N ILE A 303 -12.42 15.50 6.97
CA ILE A 303 -12.05 16.85 6.51
C ILE A 303 -13.27 17.74 6.32
N PHE A 304 -14.34 17.20 5.77
CA PHE A 304 -15.59 17.92 5.55
C PHE A 304 -16.45 18.07 6.80
N GLY A 305 -15.98 17.65 7.97
CA GLY A 305 -16.63 17.88 9.26
C GLY A 305 -17.64 16.81 9.63
N GLY A 306 -17.51 15.60 9.07
CA GLY A 306 -18.33 14.46 9.43
C GLY A 306 -18.20 14.05 10.91
N SER A 307 -19.29 13.51 11.46
CA SER A 307 -19.30 12.90 12.79
C SER A 307 -18.52 11.58 12.81
N LEU A 308 -18.34 11.00 14.00
CA LEU A 308 -17.74 9.65 14.12
C LEU A 308 -18.55 8.63 13.32
N GLN A 309 -19.88 8.68 13.39
CA GLN A 309 -20.80 7.76 12.74
C GLN A 309 -20.78 7.94 11.20
N THR A 310 -20.78 9.19 10.71
CA THR A 310 -20.71 9.42 9.25
C THR A 310 -19.34 9.03 8.69
N THR A 311 -18.27 9.22 9.44
CA THR A 311 -16.91 8.84 9.04
C THR A 311 -16.76 7.31 8.98
N GLU A 312 -17.33 6.61 9.97
CA GLU A 312 -17.37 5.14 9.99
C GLU A 312 -18.20 4.61 8.81
N TYR A 313 -19.38 5.20 8.55
CA TYR A 313 -20.22 4.80 7.43
C TYR A 313 -19.53 5.04 6.07
N ALA A 314 -18.81 6.15 5.92
CA ALA A 314 -18.03 6.39 4.70
C ALA A 314 -16.96 5.30 4.49
N ALA A 315 -16.30 4.85 5.57
CA ALA A 315 -15.34 3.75 5.51
C ALA A 315 -16.02 2.43 5.12
N GLU A 316 -17.14 2.12 5.72
CA GLU A 316 -17.93 0.91 5.43
C GLU A 316 -18.34 0.88 3.96
N MET A 317 -18.97 1.96 3.43
CA MET A 317 -19.36 2.11 2.04
C MET A 317 -18.16 1.96 1.09
N GLY A 318 -17.01 2.52 1.46
CA GLY A 318 -15.78 2.38 0.69
C GLY A 318 -15.30 0.93 0.58
N LEU A 319 -15.46 0.13 1.62
CA LEU A 319 -15.02 -1.26 1.65
C LEU A 319 -16.02 -2.21 1.00
N GLU A 320 -17.31 -2.15 1.38
CA GLU A 320 -18.32 -3.14 0.96
C GLU A 320 -18.47 -3.20 -0.56
N HIS A 321 -18.34 -2.05 -1.24
CA HIS A 321 -18.45 -1.96 -2.71
C HIS A 321 -17.22 -2.48 -3.47
N HIS A 322 -16.25 -3.06 -2.76
CA HIS A 322 -15.08 -3.74 -3.31
C HIS A 322 -15.06 -5.25 -3.01
N PHE A 323 -16.09 -5.80 -2.37
CA PHE A 323 -16.14 -7.24 -2.08
C PHE A 323 -16.11 -8.07 -3.36
N GLY A 324 -15.37 -9.19 -3.30
CA GLY A 324 -15.18 -10.09 -4.44
C GLY A 324 -14.15 -9.63 -5.46
N MET A 325 -13.43 -8.52 -5.21
CA MET A 325 -12.41 -8.05 -6.14
C MET A 325 -11.20 -8.97 -6.13
N THR A 326 -10.96 -9.62 -7.28
CA THR A 326 -9.84 -10.53 -7.51
C THR A 326 -8.50 -9.80 -7.54
N CYS A 327 -7.39 -10.51 -7.35
CA CYS A 327 -6.04 -10.02 -7.57
C CYS A 327 -5.37 -10.87 -8.65
N ASP A 328 -5.44 -10.39 -9.89
CA ASP A 328 -5.05 -11.10 -11.10
C ASP A 328 -4.20 -10.22 -12.04
N PRO A 329 -3.06 -9.69 -11.55
CA PRO A 329 -2.24 -8.76 -12.32
C PRO A 329 -1.62 -9.44 -13.56
N ILE A 330 -1.72 -8.78 -14.72
CA ILE A 330 -1.15 -9.27 -15.98
C ILE A 330 0.37 -9.33 -15.86
N CYS A 331 0.96 -10.47 -16.21
CA CYS A 331 2.38 -10.76 -16.09
C CYS A 331 2.95 -10.56 -14.67
N GLY A 332 2.11 -10.60 -13.63
CA GLY A 332 2.54 -10.32 -12.25
C GLY A 332 2.93 -8.86 -11.99
N LEU A 333 2.68 -7.96 -12.94
CA LEU A 333 3.05 -6.56 -12.85
C LEU A 333 1.96 -5.75 -12.12
N VAL A 334 2.35 -4.89 -11.18
CA VAL A 334 1.44 -3.97 -10.49
C VAL A 334 1.05 -2.82 -11.43
N GLN A 335 0.48 -3.17 -12.57
CA GLN A 335 0.10 -2.25 -13.66
C GLN A 335 -1.35 -2.45 -14.08
N ILE A 336 -1.68 -3.57 -14.71
CA ILE A 336 -3.05 -3.90 -15.13
C ILE A 336 -3.55 -5.08 -14.28
N PRO A 337 -4.65 -4.92 -13.57
CA PRO A 337 -5.57 -3.77 -13.52
C PRO A 337 -5.26 -2.76 -12.39
N CYS A 338 -4.16 -2.89 -11.67
CA CYS A 338 -3.89 -2.19 -10.41
C CYS A 338 -3.95 -0.65 -10.55
N ILE A 339 -3.30 -0.09 -11.58
CA ILE A 339 -3.24 1.36 -11.81
C ILE A 339 -4.66 1.94 -11.99
N GLU A 340 -5.49 1.29 -12.80
CA GLU A 340 -6.84 1.76 -13.08
C GLU A 340 -7.78 1.57 -11.89
N ARG A 341 -7.61 0.46 -11.13
CA ARG A 341 -8.37 0.22 -9.88
C ARG A 341 -8.15 1.32 -8.85
N ASN A 342 -6.93 1.83 -8.71
CA ASN A 342 -6.65 2.95 -7.81
C ASN A 342 -7.41 4.22 -8.23
N ALA A 343 -7.42 4.55 -9.52
CA ALA A 343 -8.14 5.72 -10.01
C ALA A 343 -9.66 5.62 -9.72
N HIS A 344 -10.24 4.47 -10.01
CA HIS A 344 -11.67 4.24 -9.75
C HIS A 344 -11.98 4.22 -8.24
N ALA A 345 -11.14 3.63 -7.40
CA ALA A 345 -11.34 3.60 -5.95
C ALA A 345 -11.21 5.00 -5.33
N ALA A 346 -10.31 5.85 -5.83
CA ALA A 346 -10.19 7.24 -5.37
C ALA A 346 -11.47 8.05 -5.64
N ALA A 347 -12.08 7.87 -6.82
CA ALA A 347 -13.37 8.50 -7.12
C ALA A 347 -14.49 7.93 -6.24
N ARG A 348 -14.54 6.60 -6.04
CA ARG A 348 -15.52 5.96 -5.16
C ARG A 348 -15.40 6.41 -3.71
N ALA A 349 -14.21 6.70 -3.23
CA ALA A 349 -14.01 7.21 -1.88
C ALA A 349 -14.73 8.57 -1.68
N LEU A 350 -14.70 9.44 -2.67
CA LEU A 350 -15.46 10.70 -2.64
C LEU A 350 -16.96 10.46 -2.74
N ASP A 351 -17.42 9.53 -3.58
CA ASP A 351 -18.83 9.15 -3.69
C ASP A 351 -19.34 8.55 -2.35
N ALA A 352 -18.55 7.67 -1.70
CA ALA A 352 -18.84 7.09 -0.38
C ALA A 352 -18.95 8.17 0.72
N ASN A 353 -18.02 9.14 0.72
CA ASN A 353 -18.10 10.28 1.62
C ASN A 353 -19.42 11.08 1.45
N ILE A 354 -19.81 11.38 0.21
CA ILE A 354 -21.05 12.12 -0.09
C ILE A 354 -22.27 11.31 0.36
N TYR A 355 -22.30 10.03 0.03
CA TYR A 355 -23.42 9.15 0.40
C TYR A 355 -23.61 9.07 1.92
N ALA A 356 -22.53 8.81 2.66
CA ALA A 356 -22.58 8.73 4.12
C ALA A 356 -23.00 10.05 4.77
N THR A 357 -22.60 11.18 4.20
CA THR A 357 -22.99 12.51 4.67
C THR A 357 -24.50 12.75 4.53
N TYR A 358 -25.08 12.38 3.38
CA TYR A 358 -26.54 12.52 3.18
C TYR A 358 -27.38 11.54 4.00
N ALA A 359 -26.82 10.38 4.34
CA ALA A 359 -27.48 9.38 5.17
C ALA A 359 -27.33 9.65 6.68
N GLU A 360 -26.69 10.74 7.07
CA GLU A 360 -26.50 11.15 8.47
C GLU A 360 -25.86 10.07 9.35
N GLY A 361 -25.09 9.14 8.75
CA GLY A 361 -24.45 8.02 9.44
C GLY A 361 -25.39 6.89 9.85
N GLN A 362 -26.65 6.89 9.38
CA GLN A 362 -27.60 5.82 9.67
C GLN A 362 -27.41 4.64 8.71
N HIS A 363 -26.91 3.52 9.21
CA HIS A 363 -26.70 2.30 8.44
C HIS A 363 -26.87 1.03 9.29
N ARG A 364 -26.90 -0.14 8.64
CA ARG A 364 -27.19 -1.43 9.27
C ARG A 364 -25.97 -2.30 9.48
N ILE A 365 -24.97 -2.13 8.63
CA ILE A 365 -23.73 -2.91 8.63
C ILE A 365 -22.60 -1.99 9.07
N SER A 366 -21.93 -2.32 10.17
CA SER A 366 -20.78 -1.54 10.63
C SER A 366 -19.52 -1.90 9.81
N TYR A 367 -18.55 -0.99 9.82
CA TYR A 367 -17.24 -1.21 9.23
C TYR A 367 -16.57 -2.49 9.76
N ASP A 368 -16.68 -2.77 11.06
CA ASP A 368 -16.13 -3.99 11.66
C ASP A 368 -16.74 -5.26 11.05
N LYS A 369 -18.07 -5.24 10.76
CA LYS A 369 -18.73 -6.35 10.07
C LYS A 369 -18.30 -6.47 8.62
N ALA A 370 -18.15 -5.34 7.93
CA ALA A 370 -17.63 -5.32 6.56
C ALA A 370 -16.22 -5.91 6.49
N VAL A 371 -15.33 -5.58 7.44
CA VAL A 371 -14.00 -6.19 7.55
C VAL A 371 -14.06 -7.71 7.78
N GLN A 372 -14.98 -8.18 8.62
CA GLN A 372 -15.18 -9.62 8.83
C GLN A 372 -15.69 -10.33 7.57
N VAL A 373 -16.60 -9.70 6.82
CA VAL A 373 -17.08 -10.22 5.52
C VAL A 373 -15.93 -10.26 4.52
N MET A 374 -15.13 -9.20 4.42
CA MET A 374 -13.94 -9.17 3.57
C MET A 374 -12.98 -10.33 3.88
N LYS A 375 -12.74 -10.62 5.17
CA LYS A 375 -11.90 -11.76 5.57
C LYS A 375 -12.46 -13.10 5.06
N LYS A 376 -13.77 -13.32 5.18
CA LYS A 376 -14.43 -14.54 4.73
C LYS A 376 -14.42 -14.66 3.21
N THR A 377 -14.86 -13.63 2.51
CA THR A 377 -14.87 -13.62 1.04
C THR A 377 -13.46 -13.78 0.46
N GLY A 378 -12.44 -13.18 1.11
CA GLY A 378 -11.04 -13.38 0.73
C GLY A 378 -10.57 -14.82 0.87
N HIS A 379 -10.95 -15.48 1.96
CA HIS A 379 -10.68 -16.91 2.15
C HIS A 379 -11.39 -17.77 1.09
N ASP A 380 -12.62 -17.41 0.73
CA ASP A 380 -13.46 -18.16 -0.22
C ASP A 380 -13.06 -17.91 -1.68
N LEU A 381 -12.29 -16.87 -1.98
CA LEU A 381 -11.75 -16.66 -3.32
C LEU A 381 -10.80 -17.81 -3.69
N PRO A 382 -10.97 -18.45 -4.87
CA PRO A 382 -10.03 -19.43 -5.38
C PRO A 382 -8.59 -18.88 -5.42
N SER A 383 -7.60 -19.73 -5.15
CA SER A 383 -6.18 -19.33 -5.12
C SER A 383 -5.71 -18.65 -6.40
N LEU A 384 -6.26 -19.07 -7.56
CA LEU A 384 -5.94 -18.50 -8.87
C LEU A 384 -6.31 -16.99 -9.00
N TYR A 385 -7.12 -16.44 -8.09
CA TYR A 385 -7.52 -15.04 -8.05
C TYR A 385 -6.85 -14.26 -6.90
N ARG A 386 -5.81 -14.83 -6.29
CA ARG A 386 -5.08 -14.24 -5.17
C ARG A 386 -3.60 -14.02 -5.49
N GLU A 387 -3.31 -13.08 -6.40
CA GLU A 387 -1.95 -12.64 -6.77
C GLU A 387 -1.05 -13.75 -7.37
N THR A 388 -1.64 -14.74 -8.03
CA THR A 388 -0.89 -15.82 -8.69
C THR A 388 -0.60 -15.57 -10.16
N SER A 389 -1.36 -14.67 -10.79
CA SER A 389 -1.37 -14.48 -12.25
C SER A 389 -1.73 -15.73 -13.06
N GLU A 390 -2.40 -16.71 -12.42
CA GLU A 390 -2.82 -17.97 -13.02
C GLU A 390 -4.29 -17.97 -13.45
N GLY A 391 -5.01 -16.88 -13.23
CA GLY A 391 -6.43 -16.74 -13.54
C GLY A 391 -6.82 -15.34 -13.95
N GLY A 392 -8.10 -15.13 -14.24
CA GLY A 392 -8.69 -13.84 -14.55
C GLY A 392 -8.05 -13.15 -15.73
N LEU A 393 -7.81 -11.83 -15.62
CA LEU A 393 -7.23 -11.01 -16.68
C LEU A 393 -5.84 -11.46 -17.11
N ALA A 394 -5.06 -12.02 -16.19
CA ALA A 394 -3.70 -12.47 -16.48
C ALA A 394 -3.66 -13.58 -17.54
N VAL A 395 -4.62 -14.52 -17.51
CA VAL A 395 -4.69 -15.63 -18.46
C VAL A 395 -5.29 -15.18 -19.79
N GLU A 396 -6.33 -14.34 -19.77
CA GLU A 396 -6.99 -13.89 -21.00
C GLU A 396 -6.12 -12.94 -21.83
N TYR A 397 -5.15 -12.26 -21.24
CA TYR A 397 -4.21 -11.40 -21.96
C TYR A 397 -3.30 -12.17 -22.92
N HIS A 398 -3.00 -13.44 -22.65
CA HIS A 398 -2.12 -14.29 -23.44
C HIS A 398 -2.84 -15.11 -24.50
N ARG A 399 -4.17 -15.02 -24.60
CA ARG A 399 -4.98 -15.66 -25.64
C ARG A 399 -5.25 -14.71 -26.79
#